data_f6ed31d604e86f4c8d2d33b4139846ca
#
_entry.id   f6ed31d604e86f4c8d2d33b4139846ca
#
_cell.length_a   1.000
_cell.length_b   1.000
_cell.length_c   1.000
_cell.angle_alpha   90.00
_cell.angle_beta   90.00
_cell.angle_gamma   90.00
#
_symmetry.space_group_name_H-M   'P 1'
#
loop_
_entity.id
_entity.type
_entity.pdbx_description
1 polymer ?
#
loop_
_entity_poly.entity_id
_entity_poly.type
_entity_poly.pdbx_seq_one_letter_code
_entity_poly.pdbx_strand_id
1 'polypeptide(L)'
;MKLYFIEKVNELCSHVPASWESGYRTPTRNKTIGGAVGSLHQLGLAQDLIYDSVADLWQAAQKAIELGFGGIEVDLTNSHLHVDFRDTIWHVVRYNDGSHIMTISYHEYCTRFQI
;
A
#
# COMPACT_ATOMS: atom_id res chain seq x y z
N MET A 1 -0.65 12.42 -10.53
CA MET A 1 -0.55 12.23 -9.07
C MET A 1 -0.52 13.58 -8.38
N LYS A 2 -1.20 13.73 -7.26
CA LYS A 2 -1.24 15.01 -6.53
C LYS A 2 0.12 15.28 -5.88
N LEU A 3 0.58 16.55 -5.96
CA LEU A 3 1.91 16.92 -5.46
C LEU A 3 2.10 16.59 -3.98
N TYR A 4 1.10 16.93 -3.15
CA TYR A 4 1.18 16.67 -1.71
C TYR A 4 1.32 15.16 -1.42
N PHE A 5 0.62 14.33 -2.18
CA PHE A 5 0.72 12.88 -2.04
C PHE A 5 2.11 12.39 -2.47
N ILE A 6 2.64 12.92 -3.58
CA ILE A 6 3.99 12.57 -4.06
C ILE A 6 5.03 12.90 -2.99
N GLU A 7 4.90 14.06 -2.34
CA GLU A 7 5.83 14.47 -1.28
C GLU A 7 5.82 13.47 -0.12
N LYS A 8 4.65 12.99 0.29
CA LYS A 8 4.53 11.99 1.36
C LYS A 8 5.08 10.64 0.95
N VAL A 9 4.86 10.22 -0.29
CA VAL A 9 5.44 8.97 -0.79
C VAL A 9 6.97 9.08 -0.87
N ASN A 10 7.49 10.21 -1.32
CA ASN A 10 8.93 10.45 -1.35
C ASN A 10 9.53 10.43 0.06
N GLU A 11 8.84 10.98 1.04
CA GLU A 11 9.28 10.93 2.44
C GLU A 11 9.34 9.47 2.92
N LEU A 12 8.33 8.67 2.62
CA LEU A 12 8.33 7.25 2.95
C LEU A 12 9.53 6.54 2.32
N CYS A 13 9.77 6.76 1.02
CA CYS A 13 10.85 6.11 0.30
C CYS A 13 12.24 6.60 0.73
N SER A 14 12.34 7.78 1.35
CA SER A 14 13.60 8.25 1.92
C SER A 14 14.00 7.46 3.16
N HIS A 15 13.03 6.87 3.87
CA HIS A 15 13.28 6.03 5.04
C HIS A 15 13.48 4.57 4.66
N VAL A 16 12.67 4.06 3.72
CA VAL A 16 12.75 2.67 3.28
C VAL A 16 12.66 2.68 1.75
N PRO A 17 13.77 2.54 1.04
CA PRO A 17 13.78 2.59 -0.43
C PRO A 17 12.93 1.50 -1.06
N ALA A 18 12.21 1.86 -2.10
CA ALA A 18 11.31 0.97 -2.83
C ALA A 18 11.32 1.28 -4.32
N SER A 19 10.85 0.34 -5.11
CA SER A 19 10.53 0.57 -6.52
C SER A 19 9.07 0.98 -6.65
N TRP A 20 8.80 2.01 -7.44
CA TRP A 20 7.43 2.44 -7.70
C TRP A 20 6.84 1.57 -8.79
N GLU A 21 5.65 1.04 -8.56
CA GLU A 21 4.99 0.20 -9.56
C GLU A 21 3.81 0.93 -10.19
N SER A 22 2.73 1.13 -9.45
CA SER A 22 1.51 1.71 -10.00
C SER A 22 1.11 2.93 -9.20
N GLY A 23 1.12 4.11 -9.85
CA GLY A 23 0.66 5.36 -9.25
C GLY A 23 -0.62 5.83 -9.93
N TYR A 24 -0.61 7.08 -10.43
CA TYR A 24 -1.77 7.61 -11.14
C TYR A 24 -2.09 6.76 -12.37
N ARG A 25 -3.37 6.45 -12.53
CA ARG A 25 -3.88 5.74 -13.70
C ARG A 25 -4.95 6.57 -14.39
N THR A 26 -4.84 6.69 -15.74
CA THR A 26 -5.94 7.24 -16.53
C THR A 26 -7.15 6.30 -16.43
N PRO A 27 -8.38 6.79 -16.69
CA PRO A 27 -9.56 5.90 -16.68
C PRO A 27 -9.40 4.68 -17.60
N THR A 28 -8.85 4.86 -18.80
CA THR A 28 -8.63 3.77 -19.74
C THR A 28 -7.64 2.74 -19.18
N ARG A 29 -6.50 3.19 -18.65
CA ARG A 29 -5.49 2.31 -18.06
C ARG A 29 -6.05 1.54 -16.86
N ASN A 30 -6.79 2.23 -16.00
CA ASN A 30 -7.38 1.61 -14.83
C ASN A 30 -8.32 0.46 -15.22
N LYS A 31 -9.13 0.66 -16.26
CA LYS A 31 -10.02 -0.38 -16.76
C LYS A 31 -9.22 -1.56 -17.35
N THR A 32 -8.17 -1.25 -18.13
CA THR A 32 -7.32 -2.26 -18.77
C THR A 32 -6.68 -3.21 -17.75
N ILE A 33 -6.22 -2.69 -16.62
CA ILE A 33 -5.57 -3.52 -15.59
C ILE A 33 -6.54 -4.00 -14.51
N GLY A 34 -7.86 -3.83 -14.73
CA GLY A 34 -8.88 -4.33 -13.82
C GLY A 34 -9.08 -3.51 -12.56
N GLY A 35 -8.64 -2.25 -12.56
CA GLY A 35 -8.85 -1.37 -11.42
C GLY A 35 -10.29 -0.90 -11.31
N ALA A 36 -10.73 -0.52 -10.10
CA ALA A 36 -12.07 0.00 -9.88
C ALA A 36 -12.23 1.38 -10.50
N VAL A 37 -13.41 1.66 -11.04
CA VAL A 37 -13.76 2.99 -11.53
C VAL A 37 -13.74 3.96 -10.35
N GLY A 38 -13.06 5.10 -10.51
CA GLY A 38 -12.92 6.08 -9.43
C GLY A 38 -11.93 5.68 -8.34
N SER A 39 -11.03 4.72 -8.62
CA SER A 39 -10.01 4.31 -7.66
C SER A 39 -9.11 5.48 -7.27
N LEU A 40 -8.47 5.41 -6.11
CA LEU A 40 -7.54 6.44 -5.66
C LEU A 40 -6.32 6.56 -6.56
N HIS A 41 -5.90 5.46 -7.24
CA HIS A 41 -4.88 5.52 -8.29
C HIS A 41 -5.33 6.43 -9.43
N GLN A 42 -6.59 6.31 -9.86
CA GLN A 42 -7.16 7.14 -10.92
C GLN A 42 -7.22 8.61 -10.50
N LEU A 43 -7.43 8.89 -9.21
CA LEU A 43 -7.45 10.26 -8.67
C LEU A 43 -6.06 10.81 -8.38
N GLY A 44 -5.01 10.01 -8.51
CA GLY A 44 -3.65 10.43 -8.21
C GLY A 44 -3.33 10.48 -6.72
N LEU A 45 -4.04 9.69 -5.90
CA LEU A 45 -3.92 9.65 -4.44
C LEU A 45 -3.53 8.27 -3.93
N ALA A 46 -3.00 7.40 -4.80
CA ALA A 46 -2.56 6.08 -4.42
C ALA A 46 -1.28 5.69 -5.16
N GLN A 47 -0.45 4.90 -4.49
CA GLN A 47 0.81 4.40 -5.04
C GLN A 47 1.06 2.99 -4.53
N ASP A 48 1.52 2.11 -5.41
CA ASP A 48 2.01 0.79 -5.05
C ASP A 48 3.53 0.79 -5.08
N LEU A 49 4.14 0.27 -4.02
CA LEU A 49 5.58 0.23 -3.84
C LEU A 49 6.03 -1.22 -3.70
N ILE A 50 7.16 -1.56 -4.33
CA ILE A 50 7.73 -2.91 -4.28
C ILE A 50 8.96 -2.89 -3.39
N TYR A 51 9.07 -3.84 -2.48
CA TYR A 51 10.20 -3.98 -1.57
C TYR A 51 10.95 -5.30 -1.83
N ASP A 52 12.27 -5.26 -1.64
CA ASP A 52 13.13 -6.43 -1.89
C ASP A 52 13.07 -7.47 -0.76
N SER A 53 12.66 -7.04 0.43
CA SER A 53 12.59 -7.94 1.57
C SER A 53 11.33 -7.71 2.40
N VAL A 54 10.91 -8.75 3.10
CA VAL A 54 9.76 -8.67 4.02
C VAL A 54 10.07 -7.73 5.18
N ALA A 55 11.32 -7.69 5.64
CA ALA A 55 11.73 -6.78 6.71
C ALA A 55 11.54 -5.32 6.28
N ASP A 56 11.95 -4.97 5.07
CA ASP A 56 11.77 -3.62 4.53
C ASP A 56 10.29 -3.30 4.36
N LEU A 57 9.50 -4.26 3.90
CA LEU A 57 8.05 -4.10 3.73
C LEU A 57 7.38 -3.74 5.07
N TRP A 58 7.74 -4.43 6.16
CA TRP A 58 7.19 -4.13 7.49
C TRP A 58 7.66 -2.78 8.02
N GLN A 59 8.93 -2.42 7.81
CA GLN A 59 9.44 -1.09 8.18
C GLN A 59 8.69 0.01 7.45
N ALA A 60 8.46 -0.18 6.16
CA ALA A 60 7.73 0.79 5.34
C ALA A 60 6.27 0.92 5.81
N ALA A 61 5.64 -0.19 6.16
CA ALA A 61 4.26 -0.17 6.67
C ALA A 61 4.17 0.66 7.96
N GLN A 62 5.08 0.45 8.90
CA GLN A 62 5.13 1.22 10.14
C GLN A 62 5.34 2.70 9.88
N LYS A 63 6.25 3.03 8.97
CA LYS A 63 6.50 4.43 8.60
C LYS A 63 5.31 5.06 7.91
N ALA A 64 4.62 4.32 7.06
CA ALA A 64 3.42 4.81 6.39
C ALA A 64 2.31 5.15 7.39
N ILE A 65 2.14 4.33 8.44
CA ILE A 65 1.21 4.64 9.52
C ILE A 65 1.58 5.95 10.20
N GLU A 66 2.85 6.14 10.52
CA GLU A 66 3.34 7.37 11.14
C GLU A 66 3.11 8.60 10.26
N LEU A 67 3.26 8.45 8.94
CA LEU A 67 3.09 9.55 8.00
C LEU A 67 1.62 9.90 7.72
N GLY A 68 0.70 9.10 8.24
CA GLY A 68 -0.72 9.43 8.18
C GLY A 68 -1.45 8.97 6.93
N PHE A 69 -0.92 8.00 6.18
CA PHE A 69 -1.68 7.41 5.08
C PHE A 69 -2.92 6.71 5.63
N GLY A 70 -4.10 7.08 5.11
CA GLY A 70 -5.36 6.46 5.54
C GLY A 70 -5.50 5.03 5.04
N GLY A 71 -5.13 4.78 3.78
CA GLY A 71 -5.13 3.45 3.20
C GLY A 71 -3.74 2.85 3.17
N ILE A 72 -3.58 1.67 3.76
CA ILE A 72 -2.33 0.92 3.75
C ILE A 72 -2.67 -0.56 3.59
N GLU A 73 -2.13 -1.19 2.56
CA GLU A 73 -2.22 -2.65 2.41
C GLU A 73 -0.81 -3.22 2.32
N VAL A 74 -0.47 -4.07 3.29
CA VAL A 74 0.75 -4.85 3.27
C VAL A 74 0.46 -6.13 2.52
N ASP A 75 0.97 -6.27 1.30
CA ASP A 75 0.75 -7.46 0.48
C ASP A 75 1.95 -8.39 0.58
N LEU A 76 1.85 -9.38 1.46
CA LEU A 76 2.92 -10.36 1.67
C LEU A 76 3.02 -11.36 0.51
N THR A 77 2.01 -11.45 -0.34
CA THR A 77 2.03 -12.37 -1.47
C THR A 77 2.90 -11.88 -2.62
N ASN A 78 3.05 -10.55 -2.74
CA ASN A 78 3.81 -9.90 -3.81
C ASN A 78 4.90 -8.95 -3.33
N SER A 79 5.12 -8.85 -2.02
CA SER A 79 6.07 -7.90 -1.42
C SER A 79 5.78 -6.45 -1.80
N HIS A 80 4.50 -6.09 -1.83
CA HIS A 80 4.03 -4.76 -2.16
C HIS A 80 3.47 -4.04 -0.95
N LEU A 81 3.58 -2.71 -0.97
CA LEU A 81 2.87 -1.84 -0.04
C LEU A 81 2.02 -0.89 -0.87
N HIS A 82 0.71 -0.95 -0.70
CA HIS A 82 -0.20 0.04 -1.23
C HIS A 82 -0.40 1.13 -0.19
N VAL A 83 -0.25 2.39 -0.58
CA VAL A 83 -0.55 3.55 0.26
C VAL A 83 -1.49 4.49 -0.46
N ASP A 84 -2.40 5.10 0.27
CA ASP A 84 -3.32 6.09 -0.29
C ASP A 84 -3.77 7.12 0.75
N PHE A 85 -4.37 8.21 0.26
CA PHE A 85 -4.88 9.30 1.08
C PHE A 85 -6.40 9.26 1.21
N ARG A 86 -6.96 8.10 1.57
CA ARG A 86 -8.38 8.06 1.89
C ARG A 86 -8.65 8.68 3.26
N ASP A 87 -9.88 9.12 3.46
CA ASP A 87 -10.29 9.81 4.70
C ASP A 87 -10.41 8.87 5.90
N THR A 88 -10.67 7.59 5.65
CA THR A 88 -10.84 6.59 6.70
C THR A 88 -9.57 5.79 6.89
N ILE A 89 -9.42 5.20 8.07
CA ILE A 89 -8.31 4.28 8.34
C ILE A 89 -8.66 2.91 7.75
N TRP A 90 -7.83 2.47 6.82
CA TRP A 90 -7.94 1.15 6.21
C TRP A 90 -6.55 0.53 6.14
N HIS A 91 -6.13 -0.06 7.25
CA HIS A 91 -4.82 -0.69 7.37
C HIS A 91 -5.03 -2.20 7.40
N VAL A 92 -4.60 -2.89 6.35
CA VAL A 92 -4.84 -4.32 6.18
C VAL A 92 -3.57 -5.04 5.75
N VAL A 93 -3.59 -6.36 5.95
CA VAL A 93 -2.52 -7.25 5.51
C VAL A 93 -3.13 -8.33 4.63
N ARG A 94 -2.57 -8.50 3.45
CA ARG A 94 -2.93 -9.57 2.53
C ARG A 94 -1.85 -10.64 2.58
N TYR A 95 -2.25 -11.86 2.84
CA TYR A 95 -1.32 -12.97 3.03
C TYR A 95 -1.94 -14.29 2.59
N ASN A 96 -1.09 -15.30 2.38
CA ASN A 96 -1.53 -16.67 2.09
C ASN A 96 -1.44 -17.47 3.38
N ASP A 97 -2.55 -18.07 3.81
CA ASP A 97 -2.63 -18.85 5.06
C ASP A 97 -2.20 -20.33 4.88
N GLY A 98 -1.70 -20.68 3.68
CA GLY A 98 -1.37 -22.04 3.30
C GLY A 98 -2.42 -22.68 2.40
N SER A 99 -3.63 -22.14 2.36
CA SER A 99 -4.74 -22.65 1.55
C SER A 99 -5.39 -21.56 0.70
N HIS A 100 -5.51 -20.36 1.25
CA HIS A 100 -6.22 -19.25 0.61
C HIS A 100 -5.46 -17.94 0.82
N ILE A 101 -5.70 -16.98 -0.09
CA ILE A 101 -5.26 -15.61 0.10
C ILE A 101 -6.31 -14.91 0.95
N MET A 102 -5.88 -14.31 2.05
CA MET A 102 -6.73 -13.65 3.02
C MET A 102 -6.32 -12.20 3.20
N THR A 103 -7.29 -11.35 3.55
CA THR A 103 -7.03 -9.96 3.92
C THR A 103 -7.69 -9.71 5.26
N ILE A 104 -6.90 -9.33 6.26
CA ILE A 104 -7.39 -9.00 7.60
C ILE A 104 -6.80 -7.66 8.02
N SER A 105 -7.31 -7.10 9.12
CA SER A 105 -6.77 -5.82 9.60
C SER A 105 -5.30 -5.96 10.00
N TYR A 106 -4.56 -4.85 9.86
CA TYR A 106 -3.16 -4.79 10.27
C TYR A 106 -3.01 -5.15 11.74
N HIS A 107 -3.89 -4.60 12.59
CA HIS A 107 -3.86 -4.89 14.03
C HIS A 107 -4.09 -6.37 14.31
N GLU A 108 -5.09 -6.98 13.67
CA GLU A 108 -5.40 -8.40 13.86
C GLU A 108 -4.23 -9.27 13.41
N TYR A 109 -3.61 -8.96 12.27
CA TYR A 109 -2.46 -9.71 11.78
C TYR A 109 -1.30 -9.65 12.77
N CYS A 110 -0.95 -8.47 13.24
CA CYS A 110 0.16 -8.28 14.17
C CYS A 110 -0.10 -9.00 15.50
N THR A 111 -1.33 -8.98 15.98
CA THR A 111 -1.72 -9.69 17.21
C THR A 111 -1.63 -11.20 17.03
N ARG A 112 -2.19 -11.72 15.92
CA ARG A 112 -2.24 -13.15 15.65
C ARG A 112 -0.85 -13.76 15.41
N PHE A 113 0.02 -13.05 14.71
CA PHE A 113 1.34 -13.56 14.32
C PHE A 113 2.48 -12.93 15.13
N GLN A 114 2.17 -12.15 16.15
CA GLN A 114 3.14 -11.59 17.11
C GLN A 114 4.24 -10.75 16.45
N ILE A 115 3.80 -9.87 15.57
CA ILE A 115 4.72 -8.94 14.89
C ILE A 115 4.76 -7.61 15.65
#